data_c2999775e6137d1a2d1a66951ba046c5
#
_entry.id   c2999775e6137d1a2d1a66951ba046c5
#
_cell.length_a   1.000
_cell.length_b   1.000
_cell.length_c   1.000
_cell.angle_alpha   90.00
_cell.angle_beta   90.00
_cell.angle_gamma   90.00
#
_symmetry.space_group_name_H-M   'P 1'
#
loop_
_entity.id
_entity.type
_entity.pdbx_description
1 polymer ?
#
loop_
_entity_poly.entity_id
_entity_poly.type
_entity_poly.pdbx_seq_one_letter_code
_entity_poly.pdbx_strand_id
1 'polypeptide(L)'
;MPTINKPKRRKRIDEGNRYADDRRKIYATIRWRKLRMWKLCCNPLCEICVQNGKIVPAEDVHHIVSFMSTADPSKRLALAYDYDNLMSLCKVCHQRDRKSVV
;
A
#
# COMPACT_ATOMS: atom_id res chain seq x y z
N MET A 1 -22.40 32.82 22.40
CA MET A 1 -21.20 33.01 21.79
C MET A 1 -21.01 32.10 20.66
N PRO A 2 -20.93 32.66 19.64
CA PRO A 2 -20.65 31.83 18.53
C PRO A 2 -19.42 31.05 18.81
N THR A 3 -19.62 29.80 18.91
CA THR A 3 -18.54 28.97 18.59
C THR A 3 -17.97 29.49 17.34
N ILE A 4 -16.95 30.07 17.52
CA ILE A 4 -16.20 30.37 16.41
C ILE A 4 -15.85 29.08 15.75
N ASN A 5 -16.58 28.83 14.75
CA ASN A 5 -16.06 27.96 13.73
C ASN A 5 -14.74 28.53 13.32
N LYS A 6 -13.72 28.14 14.04
CA LYS A 6 -12.40 28.30 13.52
C LYS A 6 -12.43 27.75 12.13
N PRO A 7 -12.17 28.56 11.13
CA PRO A 7 -12.02 28.01 9.80
C PRO A 7 -11.03 26.89 9.94
N LYS A 8 -11.48 25.71 9.58
CA LYS A 8 -10.59 24.59 9.50
C LYS A 8 -9.38 25.07 8.75
N ARG A 9 -8.27 25.12 9.44
CA ARG A 9 -7.01 25.41 8.80
C ARG A 9 -6.94 24.52 7.59
N ARG A 10 -6.97 25.12 6.43
CA ARG A 10 -6.60 24.41 5.24
C ARG A 10 -5.21 23.86 5.51
N LYS A 11 -5.15 22.56 5.64
CA LYS A 11 -3.87 21.90 5.70
C LYS A 11 -3.06 22.39 4.54
N ARG A 12 -1.94 23.00 4.84
CA ARG A 12 -0.97 23.25 3.79
C ARG A 12 -0.70 21.93 3.13
N ILE A 13 -1.02 21.84 1.88
CA ILE A 13 -0.70 20.68 1.09
C ILE A 13 0.78 20.84 0.77
N ASP A 14 1.62 20.30 1.64
CA ASP A 14 3.01 20.10 1.28
C ASP A 14 3.10 18.81 0.47
N GLU A 15 4.23 18.57 -0.15
CA GLU A 15 4.42 17.37 -0.97
C GLU A 15 4.25 16.08 -0.17
N GLY A 16 4.61 16.09 1.10
CA GLY A 16 4.44 14.94 1.98
C GLY A 16 2.99 14.58 2.20
N ASN A 17 2.12 15.57 2.40
CA ASN A 17 0.69 15.34 2.57
C ASN A 17 0.04 14.88 1.28
N ARG A 18 0.45 15.44 0.15
CA ARG A 18 -0.04 15.03 -1.16
C ARG A 18 0.33 13.57 -1.46
N TYR A 19 1.54 13.17 -1.13
CA TYR A 19 1.99 11.79 -1.27
C TYR A 19 1.13 10.83 -0.45
N ALA A 20 0.92 11.15 0.83
CA ALA A 20 0.11 10.33 1.72
C ALA A 20 -1.35 10.25 1.24
N ASP A 21 -1.91 11.35 0.76
CA ASP A 21 -3.27 11.39 0.25
C ASP A 21 -3.43 10.56 -1.04
N ASP A 22 -2.49 10.64 -1.94
CA ASP A 22 -2.52 9.85 -3.19
C ASP A 22 -2.44 8.36 -2.90
N ARG A 23 -1.59 7.93 -1.98
CA ARG A 23 -1.55 6.54 -1.53
C ARG A 23 -2.88 6.11 -0.93
N ARG A 24 -3.43 6.93 -0.05
CA ARG A 24 -4.67 6.62 0.66
C ARG A 24 -5.85 6.47 -0.29
N LYS A 25 -5.91 7.30 -1.32
CA LYS A 25 -6.94 7.22 -2.35
C LYS A 25 -6.94 5.86 -3.05
N ILE A 26 -5.78 5.34 -3.38
CA ILE A 26 -5.65 4.04 -4.05
C ILE A 26 -6.08 2.93 -3.11
N TYR A 27 -5.59 2.91 -1.86
CA TYR A 27 -5.92 1.88 -0.88
C TYR A 27 -7.39 1.90 -0.44
N ALA A 28 -8.07 3.02 -0.59
CA ALA A 28 -9.48 3.16 -0.25
C ALA A 28 -10.44 2.66 -1.34
N THR A 29 -9.94 2.32 -2.52
CA THR A 29 -10.79 1.88 -3.62
C THR A 29 -11.31 0.46 -3.42
N ILE A 30 -12.51 0.20 -3.94
CA ILE A 30 -13.07 -1.16 -3.98
C ILE A 30 -12.20 -2.05 -4.85
N ARG A 31 -11.68 -1.52 -5.93
CA ARG A 31 -10.78 -2.24 -6.84
C ARG A 31 -9.55 -2.78 -6.11
N TRP A 32 -8.93 -1.99 -5.25
CA TRP A 32 -7.80 -2.42 -4.44
C TRP A 32 -8.20 -3.51 -3.44
N ARG A 33 -9.31 -3.32 -2.74
CA ARG A 33 -9.78 -4.29 -1.75
C ARG A 33 -10.04 -5.66 -2.37
N LYS A 34 -10.67 -5.70 -3.54
CA LYS A 34 -10.92 -6.94 -4.27
C LYS A 34 -9.64 -7.60 -4.74
N LEU A 35 -8.72 -6.80 -5.28
CA LEU A 35 -7.44 -7.29 -5.75
C LEU A 35 -6.60 -7.85 -4.59
N ARG A 36 -6.57 -7.16 -3.48
CA ARG A 36 -5.89 -7.59 -2.26
C ARG A 36 -6.45 -8.91 -1.75
N MET A 37 -7.75 -9.01 -1.67
CA MET A 37 -8.42 -10.24 -1.24
C MET A 37 -8.10 -11.40 -2.17
N TRP A 38 -8.15 -11.16 -3.45
CA TRP A 38 -7.81 -12.17 -4.45
C TRP A 38 -6.36 -12.65 -4.29
N LYS A 39 -5.43 -11.71 -4.13
CA LYS A 39 -4.01 -12.06 -3.93
C LYS A 39 -3.82 -12.91 -2.68
N LEU A 40 -4.45 -12.54 -1.56
CA LEU A 40 -4.35 -13.29 -0.31
C LEU A 40 -5.02 -14.66 -0.40
N CYS A 41 -6.09 -14.79 -1.19
CA CYS A 41 -6.73 -16.10 -1.43
C CYS A 41 -5.85 -17.01 -2.27
N CYS A 42 -5.17 -16.48 -3.28
CA CYS A 42 -4.28 -17.25 -4.14
C CYS A 42 -2.94 -17.56 -3.48
N ASN A 43 -2.44 -16.66 -2.66
CA ASN A 43 -1.16 -16.80 -1.94
C ASN A 43 -1.38 -16.49 -0.47
N PRO A 44 -1.94 -17.42 0.31
CA PRO A 44 -2.29 -17.16 1.71
C PRO A 44 -1.09 -17.16 2.65
N LEU A 45 0.06 -17.62 2.20
CA LEU A 45 1.27 -17.68 2.99
C LEU A 45 2.25 -16.57 2.59
N CYS A 46 3.05 -16.11 3.55
CA CYS A 46 4.11 -15.14 3.28
C CYS A 46 5.09 -15.73 2.26
N GLU A 47 5.23 -15.09 1.12
CA GLU A 47 6.04 -15.62 0.02
C GLU A 47 7.54 -15.66 0.39
N ILE A 48 8.02 -14.70 1.18
CA ILE A 48 9.40 -14.68 1.65
C ILE A 48 9.64 -15.81 2.66
N CYS A 49 8.72 -16.01 3.60
CA CYS A 49 8.85 -17.09 4.57
C CYS A 49 8.83 -18.47 3.91
N VAL A 50 8.01 -18.66 2.88
CA VAL A 50 7.97 -19.89 2.13
C VAL A 50 9.31 -20.17 1.45
N GLN A 51 9.93 -19.15 0.86
CA GLN A 51 11.27 -19.28 0.27
C GLN A 51 12.31 -19.69 1.29
N ASN A 52 12.13 -19.32 2.55
CA ASN A 52 13.01 -19.68 3.66
C ASN A 52 12.61 -20.99 4.36
N GLY A 53 11.67 -21.73 3.79
CA GLY A 53 11.20 -23.01 4.35
C GLY A 53 10.27 -22.85 5.55
N LYS A 54 9.67 -21.70 5.76
CA LYS A 54 8.75 -21.43 6.87
C LYS A 54 7.32 -21.28 6.36
N ILE A 55 6.37 -21.75 7.16
CA ILE A 55 4.94 -21.61 6.87
C ILE A 55 4.37 -20.55 7.79
N VAL A 56 4.23 -19.33 7.28
CA VAL A 56 3.69 -18.19 8.03
C VAL A 56 2.56 -17.55 7.22
N PRO A 57 1.37 -17.35 7.82
CA PRO A 57 0.27 -16.72 7.10
C PRO A 57 0.63 -15.29 6.66
N ALA A 58 0.25 -14.94 5.45
CA ALA A 58 0.38 -13.57 4.97
C ALA A 58 -0.75 -12.72 5.55
N GLU A 59 -0.42 -11.50 5.95
CA GLU A 59 -1.38 -10.53 6.47
C GLU A 59 -1.47 -9.30 5.59
N ASP A 60 -0.40 -9.00 4.88
CA ASP A 60 -0.30 -7.79 4.05
C ASP A 60 -0.02 -8.16 2.60
N VAL A 61 -0.46 -7.30 1.69
CA VAL A 61 -0.12 -7.38 0.28
C VAL A 61 0.78 -6.19 -0.05
N HIS A 62 1.99 -6.51 -0.49
CA HIS A 62 3.04 -5.55 -0.77
C HIS A 62 3.19 -5.34 -2.27
N HIS A 63 3.41 -4.11 -2.69
CA HIS A 63 3.78 -3.81 -4.08
C HIS A 63 5.29 -3.99 -4.23
N ILE A 64 5.69 -4.86 -5.15
CA ILE A 64 7.11 -5.13 -5.42
C ILE A 64 7.80 -3.85 -5.91
N VAL A 65 7.18 -3.20 -6.89
CA VAL A 65 7.56 -1.85 -7.30
C VAL A 65 6.51 -0.89 -6.77
N SER A 66 6.93 0.09 -5.98
CA SER A 66 6.00 1.06 -5.40
C SER A 66 5.28 1.84 -6.50
N PHE A 67 3.95 1.92 -6.41
CA PHE A 67 3.19 2.75 -7.34
C PHE A 67 3.46 4.24 -7.13
N MET A 68 4.07 4.61 -6.03
CA MET A 68 4.50 5.98 -5.78
C MET A 68 5.89 6.29 -6.32
N SER A 69 6.57 5.31 -6.94
CA SER A 69 7.88 5.51 -7.55
C SER A 69 7.85 6.35 -8.82
N THR A 70 6.67 6.58 -9.36
CA THR A 70 6.46 7.41 -10.55
C THR A 70 5.48 8.54 -10.25
N ALA A 71 5.64 9.68 -10.92
CA ALA A 71 4.72 10.80 -10.81
C ALA A 71 3.57 10.72 -11.82
N ASP A 72 3.66 9.82 -12.80
CA ASP A 72 2.65 9.67 -13.84
C ASP A 72 1.41 8.94 -13.27
N PRO A 73 0.22 9.58 -13.25
CA PRO A 73 -0.97 8.93 -12.70
C PRO A 73 -1.34 7.62 -13.39
N SER A 74 -1.16 7.52 -14.69
CA SER A 74 -1.46 6.30 -15.43
C SER A 74 -0.54 5.16 -15.02
N LYS A 75 0.75 5.43 -14.86
CA LYS A 75 1.72 4.43 -14.41
C LYS A 75 1.48 4.04 -12.95
N ARG A 76 1.09 4.98 -12.09
CA ARG A 76 0.72 4.69 -10.71
C ARG A 76 -0.43 3.69 -10.64
N LEU A 77 -1.48 3.92 -11.42
CA LEU A 77 -2.63 3.02 -11.44
C LEU A 77 -2.25 1.65 -12.00
N ALA A 78 -1.42 1.61 -13.03
CA ALA A 78 -0.95 0.35 -13.59
C ALA A 78 -0.17 -0.46 -12.57
N LEU A 79 0.75 0.16 -11.83
CA LEU A 79 1.53 -0.52 -10.78
C LEU A 79 0.66 -0.92 -9.58
N ALA A 80 -0.27 -0.05 -9.18
CA ALA A 80 -1.10 -0.29 -8.01
C ALA A 80 -2.04 -1.48 -8.19
N TYR A 81 -2.56 -1.69 -9.39
CA TYR A 81 -3.55 -2.71 -9.68
C TYR A 81 -3.01 -3.87 -10.51
N ASP A 82 -1.69 -3.98 -10.67
CA ASP A 82 -1.05 -5.10 -11.35
C ASP A 82 -0.88 -6.26 -10.38
N TYR A 83 -1.60 -7.34 -10.59
CA TYR A 83 -1.52 -8.54 -9.76
C TYR A 83 -0.08 -9.08 -9.69
N ASP A 84 0.65 -9.06 -10.80
CA ASP A 84 2.03 -9.57 -10.87
C ASP A 84 3.02 -8.69 -10.11
N ASN A 85 2.62 -7.47 -9.77
CA ASN A 85 3.41 -6.55 -8.94
C ASN A 85 3.10 -6.68 -7.45
N LEU A 86 2.34 -7.70 -7.04
CA LEU A 86 1.93 -7.91 -5.66
C LEU A 86 2.66 -9.09 -5.05
N MET A 87 2.93 -9.00 -3.77
CA MET A 87 3.52 -10.06 -2.98
C MET A 87 2.80 -10.17 -1.64
N SER A 88 2.43 -11.39 -1.26
CA SER A 88 1.82 -11.66 0.04
C SER A 88 2.91 -11.77 1.09
N LEU A 89 2.84 -10.98 2.14
CA LEU A 89 3.86 -10.93 3.20
C LEU A 89 3.21 -10.97 4.58
N CYS A 90 3.92 -11.57 5.54
CA CYS A 90 3.59 -11.39 6.94
C CYS A 90 4.06 -10.00 7.39
N LYS A 91 3.56 -9.53 8.53
CA LYS A 91 3.91 -8.19 9.03
C LYS A 91 5.41 -8.01 9.24
N VAL A 92 6.09 -9.04 9.73
CA VAL A 92 7.52 -8.98 9.98
C VAL A 92 8.31 -8.78 8.69
N CYS A 93 8.01 -9.58 7.65
CA CYS A 93 8.68 -9.46 6.36
C CYS A 93 8.34 -8.14 5.68
N HIS A 94 7.09 -7.67 5.79
CA HIS A 94 6.67 -6.40 5.22
C HIS A 94 7.41 -5.23 5.87
N GLN A 95 7.56 -5.25 7.18
CA GLN A 95 8.32 -4.23 7.90
C GLN A 95 9.80 -4.25 7.56
N ARG A 96 10.39 -5.45 7.41
CA ARG A 96 11.79 -5.58 6.99
C ARG A 96 12.02 -5.00 5.62
N ASP A 97 11.12 -5.27 4.69
CA ASP A 97 11.24 -4.75 3.34
C ASP A 97 11.18 -3.23 3.33
N ARG A 98 10.32 -2.63 4.16
CA ARG A 98 10.28 -1.17 4.30
C ARG A 98 11.55 -0.60 4.91
N LYS A 99 12.20 -1.32 5.83
CA LYS A 99 13.43 -0.86 6.49
C LYS A 99 14.67 -1.09 5.63
N SER A 100 14.63 -2.07 4.73
CA SER A 100 15.77 -2.39 3.87
C SER A 100 15.84 -1.50 2.63
N VAL A 101 14.86 -0.65 2.42
CA VAL A 101 14.92 0.37 1.39
C VAL A 101 15.84 1.48 1.89
N VAL A 102 17.06 1.35 1.62
CA VAL A 102 18.04 2.39 1.91
C VAL A 102 18.11 3.31 0.71
#